data_0fd9bb845606bda197fb683bdc87173f
#
_entry.id   0fd9bb845606bda197fb683bdc87173f
#
_cell.length_a   1.000
_cell.length_b   1.000
_cell.length_c   1.000
_cell.angle_alpha   90.00
_cell.angle_beta   90.00
_cell.angle_gamma   90.00
#
_symmetry.space_group_name_H-M   'P 1'
#
loop_
_entity.id
_entity.type
_entity.pdbx_description
1 polymer ?
#
loop_
_entity_poly.entity_id
_entity_poly.type
_entity_poly.pdbx_seq_one_letter_code
_entity_poly.pdbx_strand_id
1 'polypeptide(L)'
;MFWRKVIGYWKSILVLSAIAYLSLLREPSIALPSVPGIDKWIHGVMYLILTLTLLWDSQQRPNLWWIAGVFSAIFGGFIEVLQELFFYPRMGDWMDWLADCIGVIIAIVVWLIGMKLYEKRMVK
;
A
#
# COMPACT_ATOMS: atom_id res chain seq x y z
N MET A 1 -2.62 -26.48 3.63
CA MET A 1 -2.18 -25.81 2.40
C MET A 1 -2.63 -24.35 2.33
N PHE A 2 -3.92 -24.06 2.53
CA PHE A 2 -4.43 -22.68 2.55
C PHE A 2 -3.74 -21.81 3.60
N TRP A 3 -3.69 -22.24 4.85
CA TRP A 3 -3.08 -21.49 5.96
C TRP A 3 -1.59 -21.22 5.76
N ARG A 4 -0.85 -22.16 5.17
CA ARG A 4 0.58 -21.95 4.85
C ARG A 4 0.77 -20.83 3.83
N LYS A 5 -0.13 -20.70 2.87
CA LYS A 5 -0.12 -19.60 1.89
C LYS A 5 -0.44 -18.27 2.55
N VAL A 6 -1.45 -18.25 3.42
CA VAL A 6 -1.83 -17.04 4.17
C VAL A 6 -0.71 -16.59 5.09
N ILE A 7 -0.08 -17.53 5.82
CA ILE A 7 1.06 -17.22 6.69
C ILE A 7 2.24 -16.63 5.90
N GLY A 8 2.41 -17.04 4.64
CA GLY A 8 3.44 -16.47 3.76
C GLY A 8 3.26 -14.97 3.51
N TYR A 9 2.04 -14.44 3.65
CA TYR A 9 1.72 -13.02 3.46
C TYR A 9 1.59 -12.24 4.77
N TRP A 10 2.18 -12.72 5.86
CA TRP A 10 2.03 -12.10 7.18
C TRP A 10 2.47 -10.63 7.22
N LYS A 11 3.53 -10.26 6.47
CA LYS A 11 3.99 -8.88 6.39
C LYS A 11 2.96 -7.99 5.72
N SER A 12 2.41 -8.43 4.60
CA SER A 12 1.35 -7.71 3.89
C SER A 12 0.09 -7.59 4.74
N ILE A 13 -0.29 -8.65 5.45
CA ILE A 13 -1.44 -8.62 6.36
C ILE A 13 -1.22 -7.61 7.49
N LEU A 14 -0.02 -7.56 8.05
CA LEU A 14 0.33 -6.60 9.09
C LEU A 14 0.20 -5.16 8.57
N VAL A 15 0.74 -4.87 7.38
CA VAL A 15 0.67 -3.54 6.77
C VAL A 15 -0.77 -3.18 6.41
N LEU A 16 -1.55 -4.09 5.84
CA LEU A 16 -2.98 -3.88 5.56
C LEU A 16 -3.76 -3.51 6.83
N SER A 17 -3.53 -4.24 7.91
CA SER A 17 -4.17 -3.99 9.20
C SER A 17 -3.77 -2.62 9.76
N ALA A 18 -2.51 -2.25 9.66
CA ALA A 18 -2.02 -0.96 10.10
C ALA A 18 -2.63 0.19 9.29
N ILE A 19 -2.73 0.05 7.97
CA ILE A 19 -3.36 1.05 7.10
C ILE A 19 -4.83 1.19 7.44
N ALA A 20 -5.56 0.09 7.59
CA ALA A 20 -6.97 0.12 7.95
C ALA A 20 -7.18 0.82 9.30
N TYR A 21 -6.37 0.48 10.29
CA TYR A 21 -6.44 1.12 11.61
C TYR A 21 -6.18 2.63 11.52
N LEU A 22 -5.08 3.04 10.90
CA LEU A 22 -4.71 4.45 10.80
C LEU A 22 -5.70 5.27 9.96
N SER A 23 -6.27 4.65 8.93
CA SER A 23 -7.20 5.33 8.02
C SER A 23 -8.61 5.44 8.59
N LEU A 24 -9.09 4.41 9.28
CA LEU A 24 -10.48 4.31 9.71
C LEU A 24 -10.67 4.66 11.19
N LEU A 25 -9.76 4.22 12.06
CA LEU A 25 -9.92 4.26 13.51
C LEU A 25 -9.06 5.32 14.21
N ARG A 26 -8.13 5.97 13.49
CA ARG A 26 -7.30 7.01 14.10
C ARG A 26 -8.17 8.15 14.63
N GLU A 27 -7.90 8.55 15.87
CA GLU A 27 -8.58 9.67 16.50
C GLU A 27 -8.35 10.99 15.72
N PRO A 28 -9.43 11.75 15.40
CA PRO A 28 -9.28 13.03 14.72
C PRO A 28 -8.47 14.07 15.51
N SER A 29 -8.35 13.88 16.83
CA SER A 29 -7.59 14.74 17.73
C SER A 29 -6.08 14.62 17.58
N ILE A 30 -5.57 13.58 16.90
CA ILE A 30 -4.14 13.45 16.60
C ILE A 30 -3.80 14.45 15.51
N ALA A 31 -3.21 15.58 15.92
CA ALA A 31 -2.82 16.64 15.00
C ALA A 31 -1.64 16.17 14.13
N LEU A 32 -1.81 16.25 12.81
CA LEU A 32 -0.70 16.09 11.88
C LEU A 32 0.14 17.38 11.86
N PRO A 33 1.44 17.30 11.56
CA PRO A 33 2.25 18.49 11.36
C PRO A 33 1.60 19.45 10.33
N SER A 34 1.70 20.74 10.55
CA SER A 34 1.09 21.75 9.68
C SER A 34 1.87 21.98 8.38
N VAL A 35 2.26 20.90 7.73
CA VAL A 35 2.93 20.92 6.42
C VAL A 35 1.86 20.73 5.34
N PRO A 36 1.78 21.63 4.33
CA PRO A 36 0.81 21.48 3.24
C PRO A 36 0.96 20.13 2.55
N GLY A 37 -0.15 19.38 2.41
CA GLY A 37 -0.18 18.09 1.74
C GLY A 37 0.44 16.95 2.51
N ILE A 38 0.72 17.08 3.82
CA ILE A 38 1.33 16.01 4.62
C ILE A 38 0.48 14.73 4.64
N ASP A 39 -0.83 14.87 4.66
CA ASP A 39 -1.77 13.75 4.61
C ASP A 39 -1.58 12.92 3.32
N LYS A 40 -1.41 13.57 2.19
CA LYS A 40 -1.17 12.91 0.90
C LYS A 40 0.17 12.22 0.83
N TRP A 41 1.21 12.80 1.41
CA TRP A 41 2.51 12.15 1.55
C TRP A 41 2.41 10.87 2.40
N ILE A 42 1.66 10.92 3.50
CA ILE A 42 1.44 9.77 4.36
C ILE A 42 0.72 8.66 3.59
N HIS A 43 -0.33 8.99 2.84
CA HIS A 43 -1.04 8.03 1.98
C HIS A 43 -0.10 7.39 0.96
N GLY A 44 0.64 8.20 0.22
CA GLY A 44 1.60 7.71 -0.76
C GLY A 44 2.62 6.74 -0.16
N VAL A 45 3.19 7.08 0.99
CA VAL A 45 4.17 6.23 1.69
C VAL A 45 3.54 4.94 2.19
N MET A 46 2.35 4.99 2.78
CA MET A 46 1.65 3.80 3.25
C MET A 46 1.42 2.79 2.12
N TYR A 47 0.95 3.24 0.98
CA TYR A 47 0.66 2.37 -0.17
C TYR A 47 1.92 1.95 -0.92
N LEU A 48 2.97 2.75 -0.88
CA LEU A 48 4.29 2.32 -1.34
C LEU A 48 4.79 1.14 -0.51
N ILE A 49 4.72 1.23 0.81
CA ILE A 49 5.12 0.15 1.73
C ILE A 49 4.25 -1.09 1.52
N LEU A 50 2.92 -0.91 1.41
CA LEU A 50 1.99 -2.01 1.16
C LEU A 50 2.35 -2.75 -0.13
N THR A 51 2.54 -2.02 -1.21
CA THR A 51 2.84 -2.63 -2.51
C THR A 51 4.19 -3.34 -2.48
N LEU A 52 5.21 -2.75 -1.87
CA LEU A 52 6.52 -3.40 -1.73
C LEU A 52 6.43 -4.68 -0.89
N THR A 53 5.66 -4.69 0.19
CA THR A 53 5.49 -5.91 1.00
C THR A 53 4.73 -6.99 0.25
N LEU A 54 3.70 -6.64 -0.52
CA LEU A 54 2.98 -7.59 -1.36
C LEU A 54 3.89 -8.19 -2.44
N LEU A 55 4.71 -7.37 -3.09
CA LEU A 55 5.68 -7.83 -4.08
C LEU A 55 6.71 -8.77 -3.42
N TRP A 56 7.19 -8.43 -2.24
CA TRP A 56 8.12 -9.27 -1.50
C TRP A 56 7.51 -10.61 -1.10
N ASP A 57 6.32 -10.59 -0.53
CA ASP A 57 5.63 -11.82 -0.12
C ASP A 57 5.24 -12.71 -1.30
N SER A 58 5.06 -12.12 -2.50
CA SER A 58 4.72 -12.85 -3.74
C SER A 58 5.92 -13.12 -4.65
N GLN A 59 7.14 -12.90 -4.19
CA GLN A 59 8.35 -13.04 -5.03
C GLN A 59 8.53 -14.41 -5.69
N GLN A 60 7.89 -15.44 -5.14
CA GLN A 60 7.86 -16.78 -5.77
C GLN A 60 7.07 -16.82 -7.07
N ARG A 61 6.35 -15.76 -7.39
CA ARG A 61 5.53 -15.63 -8.61
C ARG A 61 5.82 -14.30 -9.29
N PRO A 62 7.03 -14.11 -9.82
CA PRO A 62 7.46 -12.80 -10.33
C PRO A 62 6.61 -12.25 -11.48
N ASN A 63 5.91 -13.13 -12.22
CA ASN A 63 5.05 -12.71 -13.31
C ASN A 63 3.73 -12.05 -12.85
N LEU A 64 3.42 -12.13 -11.55
CA LEU A 64 2.18 -11.59 -10.99
C LEU A 64 2.39 -10.25 -10.27
N TRP A 65 3.47 -9.54 -10.56
CA TRP A 65 3.79 -8.26 -9.93
C TRP A 65 2.67 -7.22 -10.08
N TRP A 66 2.00 -7.22 -11.21
CA TRP A 66 0.90 -6.28 -11.49
C TRP A 66 -0.32 -6.50 -10.58
N ILE A 67 -0.53 -7.72 -10.10
CA ILE A 67 -1.63 -8.04 -9.16
C ILE A 67 -1.43 -7.30 -7.84
N ALA A 68 -0.20 -7.21 -7.34
CA ALA A 68 0.10 -6.44 -6.14
C ALA A 68 -0.29 -4.96 -6.32
N GLY A 69 0.00 -4.38 -7.47
CA GLY A 69 -0.37 -2.99 -7.78
C GLY A 69 -1.88 -2.80 -7.86
N VAL A 70 -2.57 -3.64 -8.59
CA VAL A 70 -4.04 -3.58 -8.74
C VAL A 70 -4.72 -3.77 -7.39
N PHE A 71 -4.30 -4.74 -6.61
CA PHE A 71 -4.84 -4.99 -5.27
C PHE A 71 -4.67 -3.76 -4.35
N SER A 72 -3.48 -3.18 -4.33
CA SER A 72 -3.20 -2.00 -3.50
C SER A 72 -4.06 -0.80 -3.90
N ALA A 73 -4.21 -0.55 -5.19
CA ALA A 73 -5.04 0.54 -5.70
C ALA A 73 -6.52 0.34 -5.36
N ILE A 74 -7.04 -0.87 -5.54
CA ILE A 74 -8.44 -1.20 -5.18
C ILE A 74 -8.64 -1.07 -3.68
N PHE A 75 -7.70 -1.55 -2.87
CA PHE A 75 -7.77 -1.42 -1.41
C PHE A 75 -7.81 0.05 -0.98
N GLY A 76 -7.00 0.91 -1.61
CA GLY A 76 -7.03 2.36 -1.35
C GLY A 76 -8.40 2.97 -1.64
N GLY A 77 -8.97 2.67 -2.78
CA GLY A 77 -10.32 3.14 -3.13
C GLY A 77 -11.39 2.62 -2.18
N PHE A 78 -11.28 1.36 -1.77
CA PHE A 78 -12.19 0.75 -0.79
C PHE A 78 -12.13 1.47 0.57
N ILE A 79 -10.93 1.79 1.07
CA ILE A 79 -10.74 2.54 2.31
C ILE A 79 -11.40 3.93 2.21
N GLU A 80 -11.22 4.65 1.10
CA GLU A 80 -11.85 5.97 0.90
C GLU A 80 -13.38 5.89 0.93
N VAL A 81 -13.96 4.87 0.30
CA VAL A 81 -15.41 4.63 0.34
C VAL A 81 -15.88 4.32 1.75
N LEU A 82 -15.14 3.50 2.50
CA LEU A 82 -15.49 3.20 3.88
C LEU A 82 -15.44 4.44 4.78
N GLN A 83 -14.43 5.30 4.60
CA GLN A 83 -14.34 6.56 5.35
C GLN A 83 -15.56 7.43 5.12
N GLU A 84 -15.96 7.59 3.86
CA GLU A 84 -17.10 8.44 3.49
C GLU A 84 -18.43 7.90 4.06
N LEU A 85 -18.64 6.58 4.01
CA LEU A 85 -19.94 5.99 4.33
C LEU A 85 -20.13 5.66 5.81
N PHE A 86 -19.06 5.28 6.54
CA PHE A 86 -19.22 4.62 7.84
C PHE A 86 -18.36 5.21 8.96
N PHE A 87 -17.40 6.07 8.69
CA PHE A 87 -16.42 6.48 9.70
C PHE A 87 -16.39 7.99 9.95
N TYR A 88 -17.57 8.59 10.12
CA TYR A 88 -17.67 9.98 10.52
C TYR A 88 -16.88 10.23 11.83
N PRO A 89 -16.12 11.34 11.98
CA PRO A 89 -16.01 12.50 11.06
C PRO A 89 -14.93 12.35 9.95
N ARG A 90 -14.41 11.16 9.73
CA ARG A 90 -13.48 10.90 8.61
C ARG A 90 -14.24 10.98 7.30
N MET A 91 -13.72 11.74 6.37
CA MET A 91 -14.31 11.91 5.03
C MET A 91 -13.39 11.31 4.00
N GLY A 92 -13.95 10.62 3.02
CA GLY A 92 -13.21 10.14 1.86
C GLY A 92 -12.74 11.33 1.01
N ASP A 93 -11.54 11.22 0.46
CA ASP A 93 -10.96 12.21 -0.45
C ASP A 93 -10.32 11.49 -1.64
N TRP A 94 -10.87 11.69 -2.83
CA TRP A 94 -10.34 11.05 -4.02
C TRP A 94 -8.90 11.46 -4.34
N MET A 95 -8.46 12.64 -3.87
CA MET A 95 -7.06 13.07 -3.98
C MET A 95 -6.14 12.20 -3.12
N ASP A 96 -6.62 11.71 -1.97
CA ASP A 96 -5.89 10.76 -1.15
C ASP A 96 -5.73 9.43 -1.89
N TRP A 97 -6.77 9.00 -2.60
CA TRP A 97 -6.69 7.81 -3.45
C TRP A 97 -5.68 7.97 -4.59
N LEU A 98 -5.61 9.16 -5.21
CA LEU A 98 -4.58 9.44 -6.22
C LEU A 98 -3.18 9.36 -5.62
N ALA A 99 -2.98 9.87 -4.41
CA ALA A 99 -1.71 9.74 -3.70
C ALA A 99 -1.35 8.28 -3.43
N ASP A 100 -2.34 7.45 -3.05
CA ASP A 100 -2.18 6.01 -2.89
C ASP A 100 -1.68 5.37 -4.20
N CYS A 101 -2.33 5.70 -5.32
CA CYS A 101 -1.97 5.18 -6.63
C CYS A 101 -0.54 5.60 -7.05
N ILE A 102 -0.13 6.82 -6.75
CA ILE A 102 1.24 7.29 -7.01
C ILE A 102 2.23 6.44 -6.21
N GLY A 103 1.96 6.19 -4.94
CA GLY A 103 2.78 5.32 -4.10
C GLY A 103 2.90 3.91 -4.66
N VAL A 104 1.80 3.35 -5.15
CA VAL A 104 1.76 2.04 -5.80
C VAL A 104 2.66 2.02 -7.05
N ILE A 105 2.55 3.02 -7.90
CA ILE A 105 3.35 3.11 -9.14
C ILE A 105 4.83 3.21 -8.81
N ILE A 106 5.21 4.06 -7.86
CA ILE A 106 6.61 4.20 -7.42
C ILE A 106 7.14 2.87 -6.91
N ALA A 107 6.37 2.15 -6.10
CA ALA A 107 6.77 0.84 -5.56
C ALA A 107 7.04 -0.17 -6.68
N ILE A 108 6.17 -0.24 -7.68
CA ILE A 108 6.33 -1.14 -8.83
C ILE A 108 7.58 -0.79 -9.62
N VAL A 109 7.79 0.48 -9.91
CA VAL A 109 8.98 0.95 -10.67
C VAL A 109 10.26 0.59 -9.91
N VAL A 110 10.32 0.89 -8.62
CA VAL A 110 11.47 0.57 -7.77
C VAL A 110 11.73 -0.94 -7.75
N TRP A 111 10.68 -1.74 -7.61
CA TRP A 111 10.78 -3.20 -7.59
C TRP A 111 11.33 -3.75 -8.91
N LEU A 112 10.77 -3.32 -10.04
CA LEU A 112 11.19 -3.79 -11.36
C LEU A 112 12.64 -3.39 -11.67
N ILE A 113 13.05 -2.18 -11.30
CA ILE A 113 14.45 -1.74 -11.44
C ILE A 113 15.36 -2.61 -10.57
N GLY A 114 14.98 -2.84 -9.31
CA GLY A 114 15.74 -3.67 -8.38
C GLY A 114 15.94 -5.08 -8.91
N MET A 115 14.90 -5.69 -9.47
CA MET A 115 14.96 -7.02 -10.06
C MET A 115 15.91 -7.08 -11.26
N LYS A 116 15.84 -6.09 -12.15
CA LYS A 116 16.77 -6.00 -13.30
C LYS A 116 18.23 -5.87 -12.86
N LEU A 117 18.48 -5.05 -11.85
CA LEU A 117 19.84 -4.88 -11.33
C LEU A 117 20.36 -6.17 -10.66
N TYR A 118 19.49 -6.87 -9.95
CA TYR A 118 19.83 -8.14 -9.34
C TYR A 118 20.20 -9.19 -10.39
N GLU A 119 19.39 -9.35 -11.43
CA GLU A 119 19.63 -10.27 -12.53
C GLU A 119 20.97 -10.00 -13.22
N LYS A 120 21.28 -8.72 -13.50
CA LYS A 120 22.56 -8.34 -14.11
C LYS A 120 23.77 -8.71 -13.25
N ARG A 121 23.63 -8.63 -11.92
CA ARG A 121 24.71 -9.02 -11.01
C ARG A 121 24.94 -10.54 -11.00
N MET A 122 23.87 -11.31 -11.10
CA MET A 122 23.94 -12.78 -11.05
C MET A 122 24.50 -13.37 -12.33
N VAL A 123 24.40 -12.68 -13.48
CA VAL A 123 24.94 -13.12 -14.77
C VAL A 123 26.44 -12.85 -14.91
N LYS A 124 27.01 -11.98 -14.07
CA LYS A 124 28.47 -11.74 -14.01
C LYS A 124 29.13 -12.75 -13.08
#